data_b133101754618781e47e66f0bda6ea49
#
_entry.id   b133101754618781e47e66f0bda6ea49
#
_cell.length_a   1.000
_cell.length_b   1.000
_cell.length_c   1.000
_cell.angle_alpha   90.00
_cell.angle_beta   90.00
_cell.angle_gamma   90.00
#
_symmetry.space_group_name_H-M   'P 1'
#
loop_
_entity.id
_entity.type
_entity.pdbx_description
1 polymer ?
#
loop_
_entity_poly.entity_id
_entity_poly.type
_entity_poly.pdbx_seq_one_letter_code
_entity_poly.pdbx_strand_id
1 'polypeptide(L)'
;MRLAQQLSLLRPLMTPAEIEALLGPASTKRALDLLSNPQRDTGVSINFSHEDGVIDSITYTAFFKFPRDVPVCGMRIGMTVDDMHMALSELRLADGQTGEPNAQGFVVYQAQPVALNTAIAVSIKDGEVFAIALRRVDMDEVLAQRKQRTAELKIEREREQERANRWKSIQDPNEMLLAWAEHCSPWTDYSAQRFVAFARWLIATPNPDAWHIVATNWNWDYGRAPLLWIIRQKNCDIATALEVFFLAEPSYYFRYGNARSSVVDQDLEMFDFLAEIRQRLAQGFYERSEIAFDGEEHMRFIHRGLKTAEDETLARSFFPREAGQKIPGRDVTNSDGTAAKNCYEMLETVN
;
A
#
# COMPACT_ATOMS: atom_id res chain seq x y z
N MET A 1 -25.06 -36.65 25.31
CA MET A 1 -23.98 -35.73 24.89
C MET A 1 -23.03 -35.54 26.07
N ARG A 2 -21.71 -35.61 25.88
CA ARG A 2 -20.76 -35.38 26.99
C ARG A 2 -20.82 -33.93 27.45
N LEU A 3 -20.67 -33.66 28.76
CA LEU A 3 -20.74 -32.31 29.33
C LEU A 3 -19.83 -31.32 28.59
N ALA A 4 -18.62 -31.71 28.23
CA ALA A 4 -17.70 -30.85 27.48
C ALA A 4 -18.25 -30.43 26.09
N GLN A 5 -18.98 -31.34 25.42
CA GLN A 5 -19.64 -30.99 24.13
C GLN A 5 -20.80 -30.01 24.32
N GLN A 6 -21.54 -30.13 25.42
CA GLN A 6 -22.59 -29.15 25.78
C GLN A 6 -21.98 -27.79 26.12
N LEU A 7 -20.91 -27.76 26.94
CA LEU A 7 -20.21 -26.53 27.30
C LEU A 7 -19.61 -25.82 26.09
N SER A 8 -19.15 -26.57 25.05
CA SER A 8 -18.62 -25.97 23.81
C SER A 8 -19.67 -25.24 22.95
N LEU A 9 -20.94 -25.45 23.25
CA LEU A 9 -22.06 -24.76 22.57
C LEU A 9 -22.48 -23.45 23.26
N LEU A 10 -21.97 -23.15 24.45
CA LEU A 10 -22.21 -21.88 25.12
C LEU A 10 -21.70 -20.71 24.28
N ARG A 11 -22.42 -19.61 24.33
CA ARG A 11 -22.06 -18.37 23.61
C ARG A 11 -22.28 -17.16 24.53
N PRO A 12 -21.56 -16.07 24.35
CA PRO A 12 -21.91 -14.79 24.95
C PRO A 12 -23.37 -14.41 24.65
N LEU A 13 -23.99 -13.66 25.51
CA LEU A 13 -25.39 -13.24 25.47
C LEU A 13 -26.41 -14.33 25.79
N MET A 14 -26.02 -15.58 26.00
CA MET A 14 -26.98 -16.59 26.50
C MET A 14 -27.53 -16.22 27.87
N THR A 15 -28.84 -16.31 27.97
CA THR A 15 -29.56 -16.11 29.25
C THR A 15 -29.47 -17.35 30.15
N PRO A 16 -29.68 -17.24 31.46
CA PRO A 16 -29.76 -18.38 32.36
C PRO A 16 -30.72 -19.44 31.89
N ALA A 17 -31.88 -19.07 31.34
CA ALA A 17 -32.88 -20.00 30.81
C ALA A 17 -32.39 -20.79 29.57
N GLU A 18 -31.66 -20.16 28.67
CA GLU A 18 -31.04 -20.82 27.51
C GLU A 18 -29.92 -21.76 27.91
N ILE A 19 -29.16 -21.39 28.93
CA ILE A 19 -28.11 -22.24 29.53
C ILE A 19 -28.77 -23.49 30.16
N GLU A 20 -29.85 -23.29 30.92
CA GLU A 20 -30.60 -24.37 31.53
C GLU A 20 -31.23 -25.32 30.48
N ALA A 21 -31.75 -24.77 29.41
CA ALA A 21 -32.27 -25.57 28.28
C ALA A 21 -31.16 -26.42 27.63
N LEU A 22 -29.94 -25.89 27.54
CA LEU A 22 -28.82 -26.58 26.93
C LEU A 22 -28.17 -27.64 27.85
N LEU A 23 -27.97 -27.30 29.13
CA LEU A 23 -27.27 -28.15 30.09
C LEU A 23 -28.18 -29.04 30.93
N GLY A 24 -29.48 -28.70 31.03
CA GLY A 24 -30.45 -29.29 31.94
C GLY A 24 -30.39 -28.73 33.36
N PRO A 25 -31.48 -28.81 34.13
CA PRO A 25 -31.63 -28.09 35.41
C PRO A 25 -30.61 -28.48 36.47
N ALA A 26 -30.32 -29.75 36.62
CA ALA A 26 -29.36 -30.25 37.61
C ALA A 26 -27.90 -29.94 37.22
N SER A 27 -27.61 -29.94 35.92
CA SER A 27 -26.28 -29.57 35.38
C SER A 27 -26.07 -28.07 35.43
N THR A 28 -27.12 -27.25 35.26
CA THR A 28 -27.05 -25.79 35.28
C THR A 28 -26.67 -25.27 36.67
N LYS A 29 -27.33 -25.76 37.74
CA LYS A 29 -26.96 -25.35 39.10
C LYS A 29 -25.54 -25.74 39.43
N ARG A 30 -25.12 -26.96 39.07
CA ARG A 30 -23.74 -27.43 39.23
C ARG A 30 -22.79 -26.67 38.32
N ALA A 31 -23.19 -26.31 37.09
CA ALA A 31 -22.42 -25.49 36.21
C ALA A 31 -22.28 -24.05 36.75
N LEU A 32 -23.34 -23.41 37.21
CA LEU A 32 -23.31 -22.07 37.77
C LEU A 32 -22.49 -22.00 39.09
N ASP A 33 -22.60 -22.99 39.94
CA ASP A 33 -21.75 -23.13 41.14
C ASP A 33 -20.30 -23.43 40.77
N LEU A 34 -20.08 -24.15 39.67
CA LEU A 34 -18.76 -24.51 39.12
C LEU A 34 -18.10 -23.34 38.35
N LEU A 35 -18.88 -22.39 37.88
CA LEU A 35 -18.45 -21.30 36.98
C LEU A 35 -18.09 -20.01 37.74
N SER A 36 -18.56 -19.84 38.97
CA SER A 36 -18.12 -18.78 39.85
C SER A 36 -16.72 -19.02 40.43
N ASN A 37 -16.19 -20.25 40.33
CA ASN A 37 -14.78 -20.60 40.61
C ASN A 37 -14.19 -21.32 39.39
N PRO A 38 -13.08 -20.85 38.78
CA PRO A 38 -12.42 -21.53 37.66
C PRO A 38 -12.08 -22.95 38.08
N GLN A 39 -12.88 -23.91 37.63
CA GLN A 39 -12.74 -25.27 38.10
C GLN A 39 -11.67 -26.00 37.31
N ARG A 40 -10.69 -26.49 38.05
CA ARG A 40 -9.56 -27.29 37.57
C ARG A 40 -9.97 -28.53 36.76
N ASP A 41 -11.24 -28.93 36.79
CA ASP A 41 -11.73 -30.19 36.24
C ASP A 41 -12.47 -30.12 34.91
N THR A 42 -13.00 -28.93 34.52
CA THR A 42 -13.79 -28.78 33.29
C THR A 42 -13.06 -28.08 32.15
N GLY A 43 -12.03 -27.31 32.47
CA GLY A 43 -11.32 -26.50 31.49
C GLY A 43 -12.11 -25.28 30.94
N VAL A 44 -13.22 -24.94 31.58
CA VAL A 44 -14.11 -23.84 31.14
C VAL A 44 -14.31 -22.84 32.29
N SER A 45 -14.18 -21.55 31.98
CA SER A 45 -14.54 -20.43 32.89
C SER A 45 -15.59 -19.57 32.20
N ILE A 46 -16.62 -19.17 32.94
CA ILE A 46 -17.71 -18.31 32.41
C ILE A 46 -17.86 -17.11 33.35
N ASN A 47 -17.93 -15.92 32.77
CA ASN A 47 -18.29 -14.70 33.47
C ASN A 47 -19.66 -14.21 33.00
N PHE A 48 -20.48 -13.78 33.93
CA PHE A 48 -21.79 -13.21 33.68
C PHE A 48 -21.74 -11.70 33.82
N SER A 49 -22.48 -10.98 33.00
CA SER A 49 -22.72 -9.56 33.15
C SER A 49 -23.52 -9.28 34.42
N HIS A 50 -23.10 -8.29 35.20
CA HIS A 50 -23.82 -7.86 36.41
C HIS A 50 -25.11 -7.09 36.08
N GLU A 51 -25.25 -6.56 34.87
CA GLU A 51 -26.38 -5.71 34.48
C GLU A 51 -27.60 -6.52 34.06
N ASP A 52 -27.40 -7.52 33.18
CA ASP A 52 -28.49 -8.29 32.54
C ASP A 52 -28.45 -9.80 32.82
N GLY A 53 -27.42 -10.26 33.54
CA GLY A 53 -27.29 -11.66 33.96
C GLY A 53 -26.95 -12.63 32.81
N VAL A 54 -26.69 -12.13 31.60
CA VAL A 54 -26.29 -12.98 30.47
C VAL A 54 -24.80 -13.29 30.51
N ILE A 55 -24.37 -14.29 29.74
CA ILE A 55 -22.94 -14.60 29.60
C ILE A 55 -22.21 -13.42 28.95
N ASP A 56 -21.22 -12.88 29.65
CA ASP A 56 -20.32 -11.85 29.14
C ASP A 56 -19.08 -12.45 28.46
N SER A 57 -18.47 -13.45 29.09
CA SER A 57 -17.33 -14.15 28.50
C SER A 57 -17.23 -15.63 28.89
N ILE A 58 -16.63 -16.42 27.99
CA ILE A 58 -16.37 -17.84 28.19
C ILE A 58 -14.93 -18.10 27.79
N THR A 59 -14.17 -18.82 28.62
CA THR A 59 -12.79 -19.22 28.31
C THR A 59 -12.65 -20.73 28.41
N TYR A 60 -12.17 -21.35 27.35
CA TYR A 60 -11.79 -22.76 27.26
C TYR A 60 -10.28 -22.86 27.30
N THR A 61 -9.72 -23.69 28.17
CA THR A 61 -8.27 -23.71 28.36
C THR A 61 -7.69 -25.08 28.65
N ALA A 62 -6.52 -25.37 28.07
CA ALA A 62 -5.72 -26.56 28.38
C ALA A 62 -5.27 -26.59 29.85
N PHE A 63 -5.11 -25.45 30.50
CA PHE A 63 -4.67 -25.38 31.89
C PHE A 63 -5.61 -26.11 32.84
N PHE A 64 -6.93 -26.11 32.55
CA PHE A 64 -7.95 -26.82 33.32
C PHE A 64 -8.46 -28.08 32.62
N LYS A 65 -7.66 -28.67 31.75
CA LYS A 65 -7.93 -29.98 31.10
C LYS A 65 -9.18 -30.01 30.20
N PHE A 66 -9.52 -28.91 29.52
CA PHE A 66 -10.55 -28.96 28.48
C PHE A 66 -10.17 -29.98 27.41
N PRO A 67 -11.11 -30.88 27.00
CA PRO A 67 -10.78 -31.95 26.06
C PRO A 67 -10.32 -31.40 24.71
N ARG A 68 -9.20 -31.97 24.22
CA ARG A 68 -8.58 -31.55 22.95
C ARG A 68 -9.38 -31.95 21.70
N ASP A 69 -10.27 -32.93 21.83
CA ASP A 69 -11.13 -33.42 20.74
C ASP A 69 -12.43 -32.66 20.57
N VAL A 70 -12.75 -31.74 21.48
CA VAL A 70 -13.98 -30.94 21.45
C VAL A 70 -13.74 -29.61 20.78
N PRO A 71 -14.38 -29.34 19.62
CA PRO A 71 -14.22 -28.05 18.93
C PRO A 71 -15.01 -26.94 19.61
N VAL A 72 -14.44 -25.75 19.66
CA VAL A 72 -15.07 -24.50 20.07
C VAL A 72 -14.98 -23.52 18.90
N CYS A 73 -16.07 -23.19 18.28
CA CYS A 73 -16.09 -22.37 17.07
C CYS A 73 -15.13 -22.88 15.97
N GLY A 74 -15.12 -24.20 15.72
CA GLY A 74 -14.24 -24.84 14.74
C GLY A 74 -12.80 -25.07 15.21
N MET A 75 -12.36 -24.39 16.27
CA MET A 75 -11.00 -24.50 16.82
C MET A 75 -10.94 -25.57 17.91
N ARG A 76 -9.75 -26.11 18.14
CA ARG A 76 -9.47 -27.09 19.21
C ARG A 76 -8.27 -26.67 20.02
N ILE A 77 -8.28 -26.98 21.30
CA ILE A 77 -7.10 -26.87 22.16
C ILE A 77 -6.02 -27.83 21.65
N GLY A 78 -4.80 -27.34 21.46
CA GLY A 78 -3.66 -28.09 20.94
C GLY A 78 -3.59 -28.16 19.40
N MET A 79 -4.45 -27.46 18.66
CA MET A 79 -4.28 -27.32 17.21
C MET A 79 -3.14 -26.34 16.90
N THR A 80 -2.56 -26.47 15.71
CA THR A 80 -1.50 -25.57 15.25
C THR A 80 -2.04 -24.18 14.95
N VAL A 81 -1.14 -23.20 14.87
CA VAL A 81 -1.50 -21.81 14.48
C VAL A 81 -2.08 -21.77 13.07
N ASP A 82 -1.53 -22.55 12.13
CA ASP A 82 -2.02 -22.60 10.74
C ASP A 82 -3.44 -23.17 10.66
N ASP A 83 -3.73 -24.25 11.39
CA ASP A 83 -5.08 -24.81 11.47
C ASP A 83 -6.05 -23.83 12.15
N MET A 84 -5.60 -23.08 13.15
CA MET A 84 -6.37 -22.01 13.78
C MET A 84 -6.73 -20.93 12.78
N HIS A 85 -5.78 -20.46 11.97
CA HIS A 85 -6.05 -19.44 10.94
C HIS A 85 -7.05 -19.94 9.90
N MET A 86 -6.97 -21.20 9.49
CA MET A 86 -7.97 -21.80 8.60
C MET A 86 -9.36 -21.80 9.24
N ALA A 87 -9.48 -22.24 10.50
CA ALA A 87 -10.77 -22.27 11.21
C ALA A 87 -11.36 -20.86 11.39
N LEU A 88 -10.53 -19.85 11.70
CA LEU A 88 -10.97 -18.45 11.80
C LEU A 88 -11.42 -17.90 10.45
N SER A 89 -10.74 -18.25 9.36
CA SER A 89 -11.10 -17.86 8.00
C SER A 89 -12.47 -18.43 7.58
N GLU A 90 -12.76 -19.69 7.90
CA GLU A 90 -14.06 -20.30 7.67
C GLU A 90 -15.21 -19.58 8.40
N LEU A 91 -14.92 -19.03 9.59
CA LEU A 91 -15.87 -18.22 10.35
C LEU A 91 -16.06 -16.81 9.81
N ARG A 92 -15.36 -16.42 8.73
CA ARG A 92 -15.34 -15.05 8.16
C ARG A 92 -15.03 -13.97 9.21
N LEU A 93 -14.11 -14.24 10.09
CA LEU A 93 -13.67 -13.28 11.09
C LEU A 93 -12.81 -12.19 10.45
N ALA A 94 -12.92 -10.98 10.98
CA ALA A 94 -12.04 -9.89 10.57
C ALA A 94 -10.58 -10.22 10.92
N ASP A 95 -9.64 -9.57 10.22
CA ASP A 95 -8.21 -9.73 10.46
C ASP A 95 -7.90 -9.59 11.95
N GLY A 96 -7.37 -10.65 12.52
CA GLY A 96 -6.99 -10.67 13.92
C GLY A 96 -5.66 -9.96 14.12
N GLN A 97 -5.49 -9.39 15.31
CA GLN A 97 -4.22 -8.81 15.72
C GLN A 97 -3.48 -9.76 16.64
N THR A 98 -2.21 -9.98 16.34
CA THR A 98 -1.31 -10.77 17.18
C THR A 98 -0.59 -9.81 18.12
N GLY A 99 -0.71 -10.03 19.43
CA GLY A 99 0.03 -9.27 20.44
C GLY A 99 1.46 -9.77 20.63
N GLU A 100 2.27 -8.98 21.33
CA GLU A 100 3.58 -9.41 21.80
C GLU A 100 3.45 -10.55 22.81
N PRO A 101 4.41 -11.48 22.88
CA PRO A 101 4.44 -12.51 23.91
C PRO A 101 4.49 -11.90 25.31
N ASN A 102 3.63 -12.37 26.20
CA ASN A 102 3.70 -11.95 27.61
C ASN A 102 4.88 -12.61 28.33
N ALA A 103 5.11 -12.24 29.60
CA ALA A 103 6.19 -12.76 30.44
C ALA A 103 6.18 -14.30 30.61
N GLN A 104 5.08 -14.97 30.28
CA GLN A 104 4.90 -16.43 30.36
C GLN A 104 5.02 -17.10 28.99
N GLY A 105 5.35 -16.34 27.93
CA GLY A 105 5.50 -16.81 26.54
C GLY A 105 4.18 -17.04 25.80
N PHE A 106 3.06 -16.52 26.30
CA PHE A 106 1.79 -16.59 25.60
C PHE A 106 1.66 -15.43 24.61
N VAL A 107 1.29 -15.75 23.38
CA VAL A 107 0.86 -14.81 22.36
C VAL A 107 -0.66 -14.84 22.30
N VAL A 108 -1.31 -13.68 22.29
CA VAL A 108 -2.77 -13.57 22.19
C VAL A 108 -3.13 -13.07 20.80
N TYR A 109 -3.86 -13.89 20.08
CA TYR A 109 -4.50 -13.52 18.82
C TYR A 109 -5.94 -13.08 19.09
N GLN A 110 -6.32 -11.89 18.67
CA GLN A 110 -7.67 -11.36 18.83
C GLN A 110 -8.34 -11.23 17.48
N ALA A 111 -9.50 -11.86 17.30
CA ALA A 111 -10.33 -11.75 16.12
C ALA A 111 -11.73 -11.29 16.51
N GLN A 112 -12.26 -10.31 15.79
CA GLN A 112 -13.63 -9.83 15.95
C GLN A 112 -14.49 -10.38 14.82
N PRO A 113 -15.56 -11.13 15.13
CA PRO A 113 -16.50 -11.61 14.12
C PRO A 113 -17.30 -10.44 13.51
N VAL A 114 -17.59 -10.55 12.23
CA VAL A 114 -18.38 -9.53 11.50
C VAL A 114 -19.87 -9.69 11.72
N ALA A 115 -20.36 -10.86 12.14
CA ALA A 115 -21.77 -11.20 12.17
C ALA A 115 -22.29 -11.78 13.50
N LEU A 116 -21.43 -11.90 14.51
CA LEU A 116 -21.81 -12.41 15.83
C LEU A 116 -21.39 -11.37 16.88
N ASN A 117 -22.27 -11.08 17.83
CA ASN A 117 -21.94 -10.17 18.95
C ASN A 117 -20.89 -10.79 19.90
N THR A 118 -19.85 -11.37 19.33
CA THR A 118 -18.87 -12.16 20.02
C THR A 118 -17.48 -11.87 19.45
N ALA A 119 -16.54 -11.45 20.29
CA ALA A 119 -15.12 -11.42 19.98
C ALA A 119 -14.47 -12.75 20.39
N ILE A 120 -13.51 -13.20 19.60
CA ILE A 120 -12.71 -14.38 19.88
C ILE A 120 -11.29 -13.94 20.21
N ALA A 121 -10.75 -14.42 21.32
CA ALA A 121 -9.34 -14.30 21.66
C ALA A 121 -8.75 -15.71 21.80
N VAL A 122 -7.64 -15.97 21.13
CA VAL A 122 -6.95 -17.25 21.17
C VAL A 122 -5.58 -17.06 21.80
N SER A 123 -5.31 -17.72 22.89
CA SER A 123 -3.97 -17.75 23.51
C SER A 123 -3.17 -18.89 22.90
N ILE A 124 -1.99 -18.58 22.41
CA ILE A 124 -1.05 -19.50 21.77
C ILE A 124 0.15 -19.69 22.68
N LYS A 125 0.61 -20.91 22.84
CA LYS A 125 1.83 -21.25 23.54
C LYS A 125 2.56 -22.35 22.78
N ASP A 126 3.86 -22.19 22.58
CA ASP A 126 4.72 -23.16 21.90
C ASP A 126 4.20 -23.56 20.50
N GLY A 127 3.54 -22.62 19.77
CA GLY A 127 2.96 -22.83 18.43
C GLY A 127 1.62 -23.56 18.41
N GLU A 128 1.02 -23.85 19.58
CA GLU A 128 -0.28 -24.52 19.69
C GLU A 128 -1.32 -23.60 20.38
N VAL A 129 -2.60 -23.79 20.04
CA VAL A 129 -3.72 -23.16 20.72
C VAL A 129 -3.82 -23.68 22.15
N PHE A 130 -3.64 -22.78 23.10
CA PHE A 130 -3.67 -23.11 24.53
C PHE A 130 -5.02 -22.78 25.18
N ALA A 131 -5.63 -21.66 24.77
CA ALA A 131 -6.94 -21.26 25.27
C ALA A 131 -7.74 -20.51 24.19
N ILE A 132 -9.05 -20.64 24.25
CA ILE A 132 -10.00 -19.93 23.38
C ILE A 132 -10.96 -19.17 24.28
N ALA A 133 -11.02 -17.86 24.15
CA ALA A 133 -11.95 -16.99 24.87
C ALA A 133 -12.98 -16.38 23.92
N LEU A 134 -14.23 -16.48 24.29
CA LEU A 134 -15.36 -15.82 23.63
C LEU A 134 -15.84 -14.68 24.55
N ARG A 135 -15.96 -13.46 24.01
CA ARG A 135 -16.43 -12.30 24.78
C ARG A 135 -17.60 -11.64 24.05
N ARG A 136 -18.54 -11.11 24.83
CA ARG A 136 -19.58 -10.22 24.33
C ARG A 136 -18.95 -8.97 23.72
N VAL A 137 -19.48 -8.52 22.59
CA VAL A 137 -19.09 -7.28 21.91
C VAL A 137 -20.35 -6.53 21.55
N ASP A 138 -20.38 -5.25 21.82
CA ASP A 138 -21.41 -4.37 21.25
C ASP A 138 -21.09 -4.14 19.76
N MET A 139 -21.85 -4.78 18.88
CA MET A 139 -21.63 -4.69 17.44
C MET A 139 -21.90 -3.30 16.91
N ASP A 140 -22.80 -2.54 17.49
CA ASP A 140 -23.10 -1.17 17.05
C ASP A 140 -21.91 -0.27 17.36
N GLU A 141 -21.29 -0.41 18.53
CA GLU A 141 -20.06 0.30 18.90
C GLU A 141 -18.87 -0.11 17.99
N VAL A 142 -18.69 -1.42 17.75
CA VAL A 142 -17.62 -1.92 16.85
C VAL A 142 -17.78 -1.39 15.43
N LEU A 143 -19.01 -1.39 14.91
CA LEU A 143 -19.29 -0.86 13.58
C LEU A 143 -19.08 0.67 13.52
N ALA A 144 -19.47 1.40 14.57
CA ALA A 144 -19.23 2.83 14.67
C ALA A 144 -17.71 3.13 14.69
N GLN A 145 -16.93 2.42 15.52
CA GLN A 145 -15.48 2.56 15.58
C GLN A 145 -14.79 2.24 14.25
N ARG A 146 -15.23 1.16 13.55
CA ARG A 146 -14.71 0.81 12.21
C ARG A 146 -15.00 1.91 11.19
N LYS A 147 -16.24 2.43 11.19
CA LYS A 147 -16.65 3.51 10.29
C LYS A 147 -15.82 4.77 10.54
N GLN A 148 -15.63 5.13 11.81
CA GLN A 148 -14.79 6.25 12.20
C GLN A 148 -13.34 6.07 11.75
N ARG A 149 -12.72 4.91 12.04
CA ARG A 149 -11.35 4.60 11.63
C ARG A 149 -11.16 4.63 10.11
N THR A 150 -12.15 4.11 9.37
CA THR A 150 -12.13 4.17 7.91
C THR A 150 -12.17 5.61 7.41
N ALA A 151 -12.99 6.46 8.03
CA ALA A 151 -13.05 7.88 7.70
C ALA A 151 -11.75 8.62 8.04
N GLU A 152 -11.15 8.33 9.18
CA GLU A 152 -9.85 8.90 9.60
C GLU A 152 -8.73 8.51 8.63
N LEU A 153 -8.65 7.22 8.25
CA LEU A 153 -7.66 6.73 7.28
C LEU A 153 -7.86 7.35 5.89
N LYS A 154 -9.11 7.63 5.50
CA LYS A 154 -9.40 8.32 4.24
C LYS A 154 -8.88 9.75 4.27
N ILE A 155 -9.18 10.49 5.33
CA ILE A 155 -8.70 11.87 5.52
C ILE A 155 -7.17 11.93 5.55
N GLU A 156 -6.53 10.97 6.23
CA GLU A 156 -5.08 10.90 6.29
C GLU A 156 -4.46 10.64 4.91
N ARG A 157 -5.02 9.71 4.14
CA ARG A 157 -4.61 9.46 2.74
C ARG A 157 -4.80 10.68 1.84
N GLU A 158 -5.93 11.39 1.98
CA GLU A 158 -6.19 12.62 1.23
C GLU A 158 -5.15 13.70 1.57
N ARG A 159 -4.82 13.89 2.84
CA ARG A 159 -3.78 14.81 3.29
C ARG A 159 -2.37 14.42 2.80
N GLU A 160 -2.04 13.13 2.84
CA GLU A 160 -0.78 12.63 2.29
C GLU A 160 -0.70 12.86 0.78
N GLN A 161 -1.79 12.59 0.07
CA GLN A 161 -1.89 12.85 -1.37
C GLN A 161 -1.77 14.34 -1.71
N GLU A 162 -2.40 15.22 -0.92
CA GLU A 162 -2.25 16.67 -1.08
C GLU A 162 -0.80 17.11 -0.83
N ARG A 163 -0.14 16.61 0.21
CA ARG A 163 1.27 16.89 0.50
C ARG A 163 2.16 16.40 -0.64
N ALA A 164 1.96 15.14 -1.09
CA ALA A 164 2.73 14.54 -2.18
C ALA A 164 2.58 15.29 -3.50
N ASN A 165 1.44 15.96 -3.72
CA ASN A 165 1.18 16.73 -4.94
C ASN A 165 1.52 18.22 -4.83
N ARG A 166 1.84 18.72 -3.62
CA ARG A 166 2.10 20.15 -3.39
C ARG A 166 3.19 20.72 -4.30
N TRP A 167 4.23 19.94 -4.58
CA TRP A 167 5.34 20.34 -5.44
C TRP A 167 4.89 20.69 -6.88
N LYS A 168 3.76 20.11 -7.36
CA LYS A 168 3.24 20.33 -8.71
C LYS A 168 2.76 21.77 -8.94
N SER A 169 2.38 22.47 -7.88
CA SER A 169 1.91 23.86 -7.94
C SER A 169 3.04 24.89 -7.81
N ILE A 170 4.26 24.46 -7.50
CA ILE A 170 5.42 25.35 -7.32
C ILE A 170 5.97 25.75 -8.68
N GLN A 171 6.07 27.07 -8.92
CA GLN A 171 6.52 27.61 -10.20
C GLN A 171 8.04 27.64 -10.35
N ASP A 172 8.77 27.90 -9.25
CA ASP A 172 10.23 27.86 -9.27
C ASP A 172 10.71 26.41 -9.43
N PRO A 173 11.51 26.07 -10.46
CA PRO A 173 11.92 24.71 -10.71
C PRO A 173 12.77 24.11 -9.57
N ASN A 174 13.61 24.90 -8.91
CA ASN A 174 14.48 24.43 -7.84
C ASN A 174 13.66 24.14 -6.58
N GLU A 175 12.75 25.06 -6.21
CA GLU A 175 11.83 24.85 -5.08
C GLU A 175 10.91 23.65 -5.35
N MET A 176 10.42 23.51 -6.58
CA MET A 176 9.60 22.37 -6.99
C MET A 176 10.35 21.04 -6.80
N LEU A 177 11.60 20.96 -7.25
CA LEU A 177 12.42 19.74 -7.15
C LEU A 177 12.72 19.39 -5.70
N LEU A 178 13.05 20.37 -4.86
CA LEU A 178 13.29 20.16 -3.43
C LEU A 178 12.03 19.73 -2.69
N ALA A 179 10.90 20.38 -2.97
CA ALA A 179 9.62 20.00 -2.36
C ALA A 179 9.18 18.59 -2.76
N TRP A 180 9.43 18.17 -4.00
CA TRP A 180 9.21 16.78 -4.41
C TRP A 180 10.12 15.83 -3.61
N ALA A 181 11.42 16.12 -3.50
CA ALA A 181 12.40 15.27 -2.83
C ALA A 181 12.09 15.05 -1.35
N GLU A 182 11.57 16.06 -0.66
CA GLU A 182 11.13 15.97 0.75
C GLU A 182 9.93 15.03 0.95
N HIS A 183 9.13 14.81 -0.08
CA HIS A 183 7.87 14.06 0.01
C HIS A 183 7.88 12.75 -0.78
N CYS A 184 8.96 12.45 -1.52
CA CYS A 184 9.06 11.27 -2.40
C CYS A 184 9.16 9.93 -1.66
N SER A 185 9.37 9.95 -0.35
CA SER A 185 9.73 8.78 0.46
C SER A 185 8.68 7.68 0.70
N PRO A 186 7.34 7.86 0.56
CA PRO A 186 6.40 6.82 1.01
C PRO A 186 6.41 5.54 0.17
N TRP A 187 6.97 5.57 -1.04
CA TRP A 187 6.82 4.48 -2.02
C TRP A 187 8.14 3.79 -2.41
N THR A 188 9.25 4.18 -1.79
CA THR A 188 10.57 3.66 -2.12
C THR A 188 11.30 3.18 -0.88
N ASP A 189 12.18 2.19 -1.02
CA ASP A 189 13.08 1.72 0.04
C ASP A 189 14.15 2.77 0.41
N TYR A 190 14.14 3.93 -0.27
CA TYR A 190 15.08 5.02 -0.08
C TYR A 190 14.51 6.09 0.86
N SER A 191 15.36 6.61 1.76
CA SER A 191 14.96 7.69 2.65
C SER A 191 14.76 9.01 1.89
N ALA A 192 13.85 9.87 2.37
CA ALA A 192 13.65 11.23 1.82
C ALA A 192 14.97 12.03 1.76
N GLN A 193 15.88 11.79 2.68
CA GLN A 193 17.20 12.46 2.72
C GLN A 193 18.04 12.19 1.47
N ARG A 194 17.94 11.00 0.87
CA ARG A 194 18.64 10.66 -0.38
C ARG A 194 18.09 11.45 -1.56
N PHE A 195 16.78 11.56 -1.68
CA PHE A 195 16.15 12.36 -2.73
C PHE A 195 16.47 13.85 -2.57
N VAL A 196 16.52 14.37 -1.35
CA VAL A 196 16.95 15.76 -1.08
C VAL A 196 18.41 15.97 -1.45
N ALA A 197 19.31 15.04 -1.11
CA ALA A 197 20.72 15.10 -1.51
C ALA A 197 20.86 15.06 -3.04
N PHE A 198 20.15 14.17 -3.71
CA PHE A 198 20.10 14.09 -5.17
C PHE A 198 19.57 15.38 -5.80
N ALA A 199 18.46 15.92 -5.31
CA ALA A 199 17.90 17.16 -5.82
C ALA A 199 18.86 18.35 -5.69
N ARG A 200 19.53 18.49 -4.55
CA ARG A 200 20.55 19.50 -4.32
C ARG A 200 21.74 19.34 -5.26
N TRP A 201 22.20 18.09 -5.46
CA TRP A 201 23.29 17.81 -6.41
C TRP A 201 22.88 18.19 -7.84
N LEU A 202 21.68 17.82 -8.28
CA LEU A 202 21.18 18.12 -9.62
C LEU A 202 21.13 19.64 -9.86
N ILE A 203 20.62 20.41 -8.89
CA ILE A 203 20.58 21.88 -8.93
C ILE A 203 22.00 22.47 -8.97
N ALA A 204 22.92 21.93 -8.18
CA ALA A 204 24.29 22.44 -8.08
C ALA A 204 25.20 22.02 -9.26
N THR A 205 24.74 21.11 -10.12
CA THR A 205 25.51 20.55 -11.23
C THR A 205 25.00 21.12 -12.57
N PRO A 206 25.45 22.29 -13.03
CA PRO A 206 25.00 22.89 -14.28
C PRO A 206 25.67 22.22 -15.48
N ASN A 207 25.61 20.89 -15.55
CA ASN A 207 26.22 20.08 -16.60
C ASN A 207 25.12 19.34 -17.40
N PRO A 208 24.82 19.78 -18.64
CA PRO A 208 23.79 19.16 -19.47
C PRO A 208 24.06 17.69 -19.79
N ASP A 209 25.31 17.24 -19.82
CA ASP A 209 25.64 15.83 -20.06
C ASP A 209 25.26 14.97 -18.85
N ALA A 210 25.52 15.48 -17.63
CA ALA A 210 25.06 14.82 -16.41
C ALA A 210 23.52 14.75 -16.38
N TRP A 211 22.84 15.81 -16.81
CA TRP A 211 21.37 15.81 -16.91
C TRP A 211 20.87 14.80 -17.94
N HIS A 212 21.56 14.65 -19.09
CA HIS A 212 21.21 13.64 -20.09
C HIS A 212 21.33 12.21 -19.52
N ILE A 213 22.41 11.92 -18.83
CA ILE A 213 22.62 10.61 -18.20
C ILE A 213 21.54 10.34 -17.14
N VAL A 214 21.22 11.33 -16.30
CA VAL A 214 20.12 11.20 -15.34
C VAL A 214 18.80 10.93 -16.05
N ALA A 215 18.45 11.69 -17.08
CA ALA A 215 17.20 11.60 -17.77
C ALA A 215 16.98 10.25 -18.47
N THR A 216 18.04 9.72 -19.11
CA THR A 216 17.98 8.45 -19.84
C THR A 216 18.01 7.21 -18.95
N ASN A 217 18.49 7.32 -17.70
CA ASN A 217 18.55 6.22 -16.75
C ASN A 217 17.59 6.38 -15.57
N TRP A 218 16.71 7.38 -15.59
CA TRP A 218 15.81 7.64 -14.46
C TRP A 218 14.78 6.53 -14.28
N ASN A 219 14.61 6.06 -13.03
CA ASN A 219 13.50 5.19 -12.69
C ASN A 219 12.22 6.01 -12.51
N TRP A 220 11.26 5.85 -13.43
CA TRP A 220 9.99 6.58 -13.46
C TRP A 220 9.10 6.34 -12.24
N ASP A 221 9.28 5.20 -11.53
CA ASP A 221 8.56 4.89 -10.29
C ASP A 221 8.87 5.88 -9.17
N TYR A 222 10.02 6.57 -9.22
CA TYR A 222 10.36 7.63 -8.28
C TYR A 222 9.66 8.96 -8.57
N GLY A 223 8.90 9.02 -9.66
CA GLY A 223 8.19 10.22 -10.08
C GLY A 223 8.97 11.05 -11.10
N ARG A 224 8.32 12.08 -11.62
CA ARG A 224 8.78 12.84 -12.79
C ARG A 224 9.44 14.17 -12.48
N ALA A 225 9.46 14.61 -11.22
CA ALA A 225 9.95 15.94 -10.88
C ALA A 225 11.40 16.20 -11.34
N PRO A 226 12.36 15.26 -11.24
CA PRO A 226 13.71 15.49 -11.78
C PRO A 226 13.72 15.68 -13.31
N LEU A 227 12.93 14.89 -14.03
CA LEU A 227 12.80 15.02 -15.48
C LEU A 227 12.16 16.35 -15.86
N LEU A 228 11.11 16.74 -15.14
CA LEU A 228 10.43 18.03 -15.32
C LEU A 228 11.38 19.20 -15.03
N TRP A 229 12.20 19.07 -13.99
CA TRP A 229 13.22 20.06 -13.68
C TRP A 229 14.25 20.18 -14.80
N ILE A 230 14.79 19.06 -15.32
CA ILE A 230 15.76 19.02 -16.41
C ILE A 230 15.21 19.69 -17.66
N ILE A 231 14.02 19.31 -18.13
CA ILE A 231 13.42 19.88 -19.35
C ILE A 231 13.02 21.35 -19.22
N ARG A 232 12.98 21.89 -18.01
CA ARG A 232 12.72 23.31 -17.74
C ARG A 232 13.98 24.16 -17.76
N GLN A 233 15.16 23.56 -17.91
CA GLN A 233 16.41 24.31 -18.03
C GLN A 233 16.66 24.70 -19.49
N LYS A 234 16.96 25.97 -19.76
CA LYS A 234 17.30 26.44 -21.11
C LYS A 234 18.53 25.76 -21.70
N ASN A 235 19.49 25.44 -20.81
CA ASN A 235 20.73 24.72 -21.17
C ASN A 235 20.54 23.21 -21.31
N CYS A 236 19.34 22.69 -21.11
CA CYS A 236 19.04 21.30 -21.42
C CYS A 236 19.27 21.06 -22.91
N ASP A 237 19.97 19.98 -23.26
CA ASP A 237 20.16 19.64 -24.66
C ASP A 237 18.85 19.17 -25.29
N ILE A 238 18.62 19.55 -26.55
CA ILE A 238 17.38 19.17 -27.26
C ILE A 238 17.21 17.66 -27.36
N ALA A 239 18.34 16.92 -27.51
CA ALA A 239 18.35 15.47 -27.51
C ALA A 239 17.85 14.90 -26.17
N THR A 240 18.24 15.52 -25.05
CA THR A 240 17.76 15.11 -23.70
C THR A 240 16.25 15.28 -23.58
N ALA A 241 15.72 16.41 -24.06
CA ALA A 241 14.28 16.66 -24.03
C ALA A 241 13.49 15.67 -24.90
N LEU A 242 14.06 15.30 -26.07
CA LEU A 242 13.47 14.31 -26.97
C LEU A 242 13.53 12.90 -26.37
N GLU A 243 14.64 12.49 -25.78
CA GLU A 243 14.74 11.21 -25.06
C GLU A 243 13.69 11.09 -23.95
N VAL A 244 13.57 12.12 -23.10
CA VAL A 244 12.54 12.17 -22.05
C VAL A 244 11.14 12.07 -22.66
N PHE A 245 10.89 12.73 -23.79
CA PHE A 245 9.62 12.66 -24.50
C PHE A 245 9.31 11.22 -24.94
N PHE A 246 10.27 10.50 -25.52
CA PHE A 246 10.05 9.12 -25.98
C PHE A 246 9.97 8.12 -24.84
N LEU A 247 10.75 8.30 -23.77
CA LEU A 247 10.68 7.47 -22.58
C LEU A 247 9.34 7.61 -21.83
N ALA A 248 8.64 8.73 -22.03
CA ALA A 248 7.28 8.95 -21.52
C ALA A 248 6.19 8.24 -22.33
N GLU A 249 6.54 7.34 -23.25
CA GLU A 249 5.62 6.54 -24.07
C GLU A 249 4.57 7.37 -24.83
N PRO A 250 4.96 8.37 -25.63
CA PRO A 250 4.03 9.27 -26.33
C PRO A 250 3.09 8.55 -27.28
N SER A 251 3.43 7.33 -27.73
CA SER A 251 2.59 6.48 -28.55
C SER A 251 1.26 6.10 -27.91
N TYR A 252 1.19 6.11 -26.58
CA TYR A 252 -0.06 5.86 -25.86
C TYR A 252 -0.98 7.09 -25.88
N TYR A 253 -0.41 8.30 -25.89
CA TYR A 253 -1.12 9.57 -25.71
C TYR A 253 -1.49 10.27 -26.98
N PHE A 254 -0.85 9.98 -28.14
CA PHE A 254 -1.13 10.66 -29.42
C PHE A 254 -2.59 10.51 -29.86
N ARG A 255 -3.29 9.46 -29.45
CA ARG A 255 -4.72 9.24 -29.71
C ARG A 255 -5.62 10.39 -29.23
N TYR A 256 -5.17 11.16 -28.25
CA TYR A 256 -5.86 12.35 -27.76
C TYR A 256 -5.56 13.60 -28.61
N GLY A 257 -4.62 13.51 -29.57
CA GLY A 257 -4.14 14.65 -30.35
C GLY A 257 -3.66 15.77 -29.42
N ASN A 258 -4.17 17.00 -29.68
CA ASN A 258 -3.90 18.17 -28.81
C ASN A 258 -5.07 18.53 -27.91
N ALA A 259 -6.11 17.70 -27.85
CA ALA A 259 -7.34 17.99 -27.12
C ALA A 259 -7.26 17.52 -25.67
N ARG A 260 -6.71 18.36 -24.78
CA ARG A 260 -6.62 18.09 -23.35
C ARG A 260 -7.97 17.69 -22.73
N SER A 261 -9.07 18.25 -23.23
CA SER A 261 -10.43 17.94 -22.73
C SER A 261 -10.90 16.51 -23.06
N SER A 262 -10.24 15.82 -23.98
CA SER A 262 -10.54 14.43 -24.35
C SER A 262 -9.73 13.42 -23.53
N VAL A 263 -8.77 13.88 -22.72
CA VAL A 263 -7.90 13.04 -21.91
C VAL A 263 -8.61 12.61 -20.64
N VAL A 264 -8.59 11.33 -20.32
CA VAL A 264 -9.14 10.81 -19.07
C VAL A 264 -8.28 11.22 -17.88
N ASP A 265 -8.89 11.42 -16.70
CA ASP A 265 -8.24 12.03 -15.53
C ASP A 265 -6.91 11.33 -15.14
N GLN A 266 -6.84 10.01 -15.23
CA GLN A 266 -5.64 9.24 -14.91
C GLN A 266 -4.45 9.51 -15.86
N ASP A 267 -4.73 9.96 -17.09
CA ASP A 267 -3.72 10.21 -18.13
C ASP A 267 -3.32 11.69 -18.21
N LEU A 268 -4.09 12.58 -17.58
CA LEU A 268 -3.89 14.03 -17.68
C LEU A 268 -2.49 14.49 -17.29
N GLU A 269 -1.95 13.93 -16.23
CA GLU A 269 -0.65 14.36 -15.71
C GLU A 269 0.50 14.05 -16.68
N MET A 270 0.47 12.88 -17.32
CA MET A 270 1.47 12.52 -18.32
C MET A 270 1.24 13.25 -19.64
N PHE A 271 -0.01 13.44 -20.01
CA PHE A 271 -0.35 14.23 -21.20
C PHE A 271 0.14 15.69 -21.07
N ASP A 272 -0.08 16.33 -19.91
CA ASP A 272 0.40 17.69 -19.63
C ASP A 272 1.95 17.74 -19.63
N PHE A 273 2.62 16.74 -19.10
CA PHE A 273 4.07 16.61 -19.13
C PHE A 273 4.60 16.54 -20.59
N LEU A 274 4.02 15.68 -21.42
CA LEU A 274 4.34 15.59 -22.85
C LEU A 274 4.02 16.88 -23.60
N ALA A 275 2.91 17.54 -23.26
CA ALA A 275 2.52 18.81 -23.86
C ALA A 275 3.52 19.93 -23.51
N GLU A 276 4.06 19.97 -22.30
CA GLU A 276 5.09 20.95 -21.91
C GLU A 276 6.36 20.75 -22.74
N ILE A 277 6.83 19.51 -22.93
CA ILE A 277 8.03 19.23 -23.76
C ILE A 277 7.79 19.71 -25.21
N ARG A 278 6.66 19.36 -25.80
CA ARG A 278 6.31 19.75 -27.16
C ARG A 278 6.23 21.28 -27.32
N GLN A 279 5.62 21.96 -26.37
CA GLN A 279 5.52 23.41 -26.37
C GLN A 279 6.91 24.06 -26.35
N ARG A 280 7.83 23.58 -25.48
CA ARG A 280 9.19 24.10 -25.37
C ARG A 280 9.99 23.87 -26.64
N LEU A 281 9.90 22.69 -27.24
CA LEU A 281 10.51 22.38 -28.54
C LEU A 281 9.97 23.32 -29.62
N ALA A 282 8.65 23.48 -29.74
CA ALA A 282 8.03 24.35 -30.74
C ALA A 282 8.41 25.83 -30.59
N GLN A 283 8.72 26.26 -29.36
CA GLN A 283 9.17 27.64 -29.06
C GLN A 283 10.67 27.85 -29.26
N GLY A 284 11.45 26.80 -29.59
CA GLY A 284 12.91 26.89 -29.65
C GLY A 284 13.52 27.21 -28.30
N PHE A 285 12.94 26.69 -27.22
CA PHE A 285 13.34 27.00 -25.83
C PHE A 285 14.76 26.56 -25.49
N TYR A 286 15.22 25.42 -26.06
CA TYR A 286 16.49 24.83 -25.78
C TYR A 286 17.61 25.49 -26.59
N GLU A 287 18.62 25.98 -25.90
CA GLU A 287 19.73 26.72 -26.53
C GLU A 287 20.86 25.79 -26.96
N ARG A 288 20.79 24.49 -26.61
CA ARG A 288 21.86 23.50 -26.84
C ARG A 288 21.39 22.34 -27.71
N SER A 289 22.24 21.92 -28.66
CA SER A 289 22.05 20.78 -29.57
C SER A 289 23.42 20.16 -29.87
N GLU A 290 24.07 19.57 -28.84
CA GLU A 290 25.41 19.00 -28.97
C GLU A 290 25.42 17.47 -28.83
N ILE A 291 24.34 16.89 -28.30
CA ILE A 291 24.17 15.46 -28.07
C ILE A 291 23.49 14.84 -29.29
N ALA A 292 24.00 13.69 -29.73
CA ALA A 292 23.38 12.96 -30.83
C ALA A 292 22.03 12.37 -30.45
N PHE A 293 21.07 12.42 -31.36
CA PHE A 293 19.75 11.82 -31.19
C PHE A 293 19.28 11.21 -32.53
N ASP A 294 18.76 9.98 -32.49
CA ASP A 294 18.20 9.31 -33.67
C ASP A 294 16.66 9.23 -33.60
N GLY A 295 16.01 10.35 -33.94
CA GLY A 295 14.56 10.43 -33.99
C GLY A 295 13.92 9.53 -35.03
N GLU A 296 14.64 9.19 -36.11
CA GLU A 296 14.12 8.27 -37.12
C GLU A 296 13.93 6.85 -36.57
N GLU A 297 14.84 6.42 -35.70
CA GLU A 297 14.73 5.13 -35.02
C GLU A 297 13.51 5.08 -34.12
N HIS A 298 13.31 6.06 -33.27
CA HIS A 298 12.15 6.18 -32.38
C HIS A 298 10.82 6.23 -33.16
N MET A 299 10.76 7.08 -34.20
CA MET A 299 9.55 7.21 -35.02
C MET A 299 9.23 5.97 -35.83
N ARG A 300 10.23 5.17 -36.20
CA ARG A 300 10.03 3.90 -36.93
C ARG A 300 9.13 2.92 -36.15
N PHE A 301 9.30 2.84 -34.84
CA PHE A 301 8.43 2.01 -33.98
C PHE A 301 7.01 2.55 -33.96
N ILE A 302 6.84 3.86 -33.86
CA ILE A 302 5.53 4.51 -33.83
C ILE A 302 4.80 4.31 -35.16
N HIS A 303 5.45 4.56 -36.30
CA HIS A 303 4.86 4.39 -37.62
C HIS A 303 4.40 2.95 -37.89
N ARG A 304 5.08 1.94 -37.35
CA ARG A 304 4.63 0.54 -37.47
C ARG A 304 3.30 0.28 -36.75
N GLY A 305 2.98 1.08 -35.72
CA GLY A 305 1.73 0.98 -34.95
C GLY A 305 0.55 1.72 -35.58
N LEU A 306 0.79 2.66 -36.50
CA LEU A 306 -0.26 3.45 -37.13
C LEU A 306 -1.00 2.59 -38.16
N LYS A 307 -2.33 2.54 -38.07
CA LYS A 307 -3.16 1.66 -38.90
C LYS A 307 -4.03 2.43 -39.90
N THR A 308 -4.28 3.71 -39.63
CA THR A 308 -5.22 4.54 -40.40
C THR A 308 -4.60 5.88 -40.80
N ALA A 309 -5.17 6.54 -41.84
CA ALA A 309 -4.80 7.92 -42.19
C ALA A 309 -5.14 8.92 -41.07
N GLU A 310 -6.12 8.61 -40.25
CA GLU A 310 -6.46 9.39 -39.05
C GLU A 310 -5.36 9.29 -38.01
N ASP A 311 -4.86 8.07 -37.72
CA ASP A 311 -3.71 7.85 -36.84
C ASP A 311 -2.49 8.64 -37.29
N GLU A 312 -2.20 8.65 -38.61
CA GLU A 312 -1.09 9.44 -39.16
C GLU A 312 -1.27 10.93 -38.96
N THR A 313 -2.49 11.43 -39.13
CA THR A 313 -2.81 12.85 -38.93
C THR A 313 -2.67 13.24 -37.46
N LEU A 314 -3.18 12.42 -36.54
CA LEU A 314 -3.04 12.63 -35.12
C LEU A 314 -1.58 12.57 -34.68
N ALA A 315 -0.82 11.58 -35.17
CA ALA A 315 0.61 11.46 -34.90
C ALA A 315 1.37 12.73 -35.34
N ARG A 316 1.15 13.21 -36.58
CA ARG A 316 1.79 14.43 -37.10
C ARG A 316 1.48 15.67 -36.25
N SER A 317 0.28 15.74 -35.70
CA SER A 317 -0.11 16.87 -34.82
C SER A 317 0.44 16.74 -33.41
N PHE A 318 0.68 15.52 -32.96
CA PHE A 318 1.11 15.23 -31.57
C PHE A 318 2.62 15.21 -31.41
N PHE A 319 3.36 14.60 -32.33
CA PHE A 319 4.83 14.53 -32.23
C PHE A 319 5.49 15.85 -32.64
N PRO A 320 6.49 16.34 -31.89
CA PRO A 320 7.25 17.52 -32.28
C PRO A 320 7.99 17.25 -33.59
N ARG A 321 8.24 18.31 -34.35
CA ARG A 321 8.92 18.22 -35.66
C ARG A 321 10.30 17.54 -35.54
N GLU A 322 11.01 17.84 -34.48
CA GLU A 322 12.35 17.35 -34.19
C GLU A 322 12.36 15.84 -33.83
N ALA A 323 11.23 15.31 -33.39
CA ALA A 323 11.11 13.90 -33.02
C ALA A 323 11.44 12.91 -34.13
N GLY A 324 11.20 13.28 -35.39
CA GLY A 324 11.51 12.48 -36.57
C GLY A 324 12.86 12.79 -37.23
N GLN A 325 13.69 13.63 -36.62
CA GLN A 325 14.96 14.07 -37.17
C GLN A 325 16.15 13.37 -36.54
N LYS A 326 17.19 13.17 -37.33
CA LYS A 326 18.50 12.80 -36.82
C LYS A 326 19.26 14.07 -36.46
N ILE A 327 19.56 14.24 -35.16
CA ILE A 327 20.34 15.36 -34.63
C ILE A 327 21.79 14.87 -34.56
N PRO A 328 22.70 15.48 -35.35
CA PRO A 328 24.12 15.17 -35.26
C PRO A 328 24.70 15.73 -33.95
N GLY A 329 25.55 14.97 -33.31
CA GLY A 329 26.17 15.40 -32.07
C GLY A 329 27.15 14.35 -31.57
N ARG A 330 27.65 14.57 -30.37
CA ARG A 330 28.50 13.60 -29.66
C ARG A 330 27.62 12.58 -28.92
N ASP A 331 28.11 11.38 -28.86
CA ASP A 331 27.51 10.33 -28.03
C ASP A 331 27.92 10.56 -26.57
N VAL A 332 26.94 10.74 -25.71
CA VAL A 332 27.11 10.81 -24.24
C VAL A 332 26.83 9.43 -23.68
N THR A 333 27.79 8.54 -23.88
CA THR A 333 27.72 7.21 -23.29
C THR A 333 28.15 7.23 -21.83
N ASN A 334 27.73 6.21 -21.07
CA ASN A 334 28.16 5.92 -19.70
C ASN A 334 29.70 5.73 -19.54
N SER A 335 30.50 5.95 -20.58
CA SER A 335 31.94 5.82 -20.54
C SER A 335 32.67 6.86 -19.66
N ASP A 336 32.01 8.02 -19.43
CA ASP A 336 32.41 8.96 -18.38
C ASP A 336 31.70 8.66 -17.04
N GLY A 337 31.58 7.40 -16.68
CA GLY A 337 30.86 6.78 -15.60
C GLY A 337 30.75 7.47 -14.23
N THR A 338 31.37 8.63 -14.07
CA THR A 338 31.36 9.44 -12.85
C THR A 338 30.01 10.09 -12.59
N ALA A 339 29.29 10.59 -13.61
CA ALA A 339 28.02 11.31 -13.37
C ALA A 339 26.85 10.34 -13.15
N ALA A 340 26.74 9.25 -13.93
CA ALA A 340 25.72 8.22 -13.70
C ALA A 340 26.02 7.43 -12.42
N LYS A 341 27.28 7.10 -12.17
CA LYS A 341 27.73 6.44 -10.95
C LYS A 341 27.44 7.28 -9.73
N ASN A 342 27.70 8.59 -9.76
CA ASN A 342 27.35 9.51 -8.68
C ASN A 342 25.83 9.64 -8.49
N CYS A 343 25.01 9.57 -9.53
CA CYS A 343 23.56 9.62 -9.42
C CYS A 343 23.03 8.37 -8.69
N TYR A 344 23.47 7.18 -9.07
CA TYR A 344 23.06 5.91 -8.42
C TYR A 344 23.77 5.72 -7.06
N GLU A 345 25.04 6.05 -6.93
CA GLU A 345 25.76 6.02 -5.66
C GLU A 345 25.16 6.99 -4.64
N MET A 346 24.67 8.16 -5.05
CA MET A 346 23.91 9.04 -4.14
C MET A 346 22.61 8.43 -3.68
N LEU A 347 21.96 7.64 -4.51
CA LEU A 347 20.75 6.91 -4.12
C LEU A 347 21.07 5.63 -3.31
N GLU A 348 22.28 5.05 -3.49
CA GLU A 348 22.69 3.79 -2.85
C GLU A 348 23.57 3.97 -1.59
N THR A 349 24.38 5.04 -1.46
CA THR A 349 25.48 5.13 -0.49
C THR A 349 25.21 5.89 0.81
N VAL A 350 23.99 6.33 1.10
CA VAL A 350 23.68 6.86 2.44
C VAL A 350 23.15 5.73 3.32
N ASN A 351 24.04 4.90 3.85
CA ASN A 351 23.79 4.06 5.03
C ASN A 351 24.13 4.85 6.29
#